data_8617812d7062e1f893bef846721e560c
#
_entry.id   8617812d7062e1f893bef846721e560c
#
_cell.length_a   1.000
_cell.length_b   1.000
_cell.length_c   1.000
_cell.angle_alpha   90.00
_cell.angle_beta   90.00
_cell.angle_gamma   90.00
#
_symmetry.space_group_name_H-M   'P 1'
#
loop_
_entity.id
_entity.type
_entity.pdbx_description
1 polymer ?
#
loop_
_entity_poly.entity_id
_entity_poly.type
_entity_poly.pdbx_seq_one_letter_code
_entity_poly.pdbx_strand_id
1 'polypeptide(L)'
;FGEYFGKPIILPNSLTHLIFDCKYIELSDRVYIYGNIFDFNQPITLPNGLTHLVLGNNFNHPITLPNSLTHLTFGYSFNQPINLPNSLTHLTFGERFNKSINLPNSLTHLTFGRYFNQPIILPNSLTHLTFGFWFNQSITLPNSLTHLTFGRYFNQPITLPNSLTHLTFG
;
A
#
# COMPACT_ATOMS: atom_id res chain seq x y z
N PHE A 1 -19.39 4.41 7.84
CA PHE A 1 -20.42 4.25 6.79
C PHE A 1 -20.97 2.84 6.84
N GLY A 2 -22.26 2.63 6.48
CA GLY A 2 -22.89 1.30 6.49
C GLY A 2 -22.42 0.38 5.35
N GLU A 3 -22.76 -0.88 5.42
CA GLU A 3 -22.25 -2.01 4.61
C GLU A 3 -22.39 -1.87 3.07
N TYR A 4 -23.13 -0.90 2.54
CA TYR A 4 -23.39 -0.72 1.11
C TYR A 4 -23.28 0.74 0.67
N PHE A 5 -22.31 1.47 1.26
CA PHE A 5 -22.13 2.89 0.91
C PHE A 5 -21.38 3.05 -0.42
N GLY A 6 -22.13 3.16 -1.52
CA GLY A 6 -21.61 3.38 -2.87
C GLY A 6 -21.98 4.74 -3.48
N LYS A 7 -22.29 5.75 -2.66
CA LYS A 7 -22.70 7.08 -3.13
C LYS A 7 -21.56 8.08 -3.04
N PRO A 8 -21.54 9.13 -3.89
CA PRO A 8 -20.59 10.23 -3.75
C PRO A 8 -20.65 10.83 -2.34
N ILE A 9 -19.49 11.14 -1.79
CA ILE A 9 -19.36 11.70 -0.45
C ILE A 9 -18.64 13.04 -0.51
N ILE A 10 -19.13 14.01 0.27
CA ILE A 10 -18.46 15.27 0.54
C ILE A 10 -17.81 15.17 1.91
N LEU A 11 -16.49 15.26 1.95
CA LEU A 11 -15.71 15.17 3.19
C LEU A 11 -15.47 16.57 3.78
N PRO A 12 -15.56 16.72 5.12
CA PRO A 12 -15.25 17.98 5.76
C PRO A 12 -13.74 18.29 5.68
N ASN A 13 -13.38 19.56 5.53
CA ASN A 13 -11.98 19.99 5.42
C ASN A 13 -11.14 19.74 6.70
N SER A 14 -11.81 19.55 7.85
CA SER A 14 -11.17 19.22 9.13
C SER A 14 -10.79 17.74 9.28
N LEU A 15 -11.15 16.89 8.30
CA LEU A 15 -10.89 15.47 8.39
C LEU A 15 -9.41 15.17 8.22
N THR A 16 -8.81 14.49 9.20
CA THR A 16 -7.40 14.06 9.18
C THR A 16 -7.21 12.58 8.95
N HIS A 17 -8.21 11.76 9.24
CA HIS A 17 -8.18 10.31 9.09
C HIS A 17 -9.43 9.83 8.35
N LEU A 18 -9.23 9.06 7.28
CA LEU A 18 -10.31 8.44 6.51
C LEU A 18 -10.02 6.96 6.33
N ILE A 19 -10.91 6.11 6.82
CA ILE A 19 -10.77 4.68 6.75
C ILE A 19 -12.03 4.08 6.14
N PHE A 20 -11.85 3.40 5.00
CA PHE A 20 -12.86 2.50 4.44
C PHE A 20 -12.50 1.09 4.91
N ASP A 21 -13.07 0.68 6.03
CA ASP A 21 -12.75 -0.59 6.71
C ASP A 21 -13.25 -1.80 5.88
N CYS A 22 -12.38 -2.76 5.72
CA CYS A 22 -12.67 -4.06 5.10
C CYS A 22 -12.59 -5.11 6.21
N LYS A 23 -13.65 -5.30 6.99
CA LYS A 23 -13.69 -6.39 7.99
C LYS A 23 -13.75 -7.73 7.26
N TYR A 24 -12.73 -8.57 7.45
CA TYR A 24 -12.85 -10.00 7.22
C TYR A 24 -13.73 -10.58 8.32
N ILE A 25 -14.83 -11.21 7.96
CA ILE A 25 -15.57 -12.04 8.94
C ILE A 25 -14.89 -13.40 8.91
N GLU A 26 -14.07 -13.69 9.93
CA GLU A 26 -13.66 -15.06 10.21
C GLU A 26 -14.89 -15.83 10.69
N LEU A 27 -15.46 -16.65 9.81
CA LEU A 27 -16.38 -17.71 10.22
C LEU A 27 -15.54 -18.94 10.57
N SER A 28 -15.75 -19.49 11.76
CA SER A 28 -15.13 -20.73 12.22
C SER A 28 -15.21 -21.80 11.13
N ASP A 29 -14.08 -22.49 10.88
CA ASP A 29 -13.92 -23.61 9.97
C ASP A 29 -13.88 -23.31 8.46
N ARG A 30 -12.84 -22.55 8.00
CA ARG A 30 -12.31 -22.56 6.62
C ARG A 30 -13.25 -22.11 5.49
N VAL A 31 -14.30 -21.39 5.74
CA VAL A 31 -15.10 -20.73 4.70
C VAL A 31 -14.79 -19.23 4.72
N TYR A 32 -13.93 -18.79 3.82
CA TYR A 32 -13.77 -17.36 3.53
C TYR A 32 -14.98 -16.91 2.73
N ILE A 33 -16.02 -16.44 3.40
CA ILE A 33 -17.04 -15.66 2.70
C ILE A 33 -16.43 -14.28 2.49
N TYR A 34 -16.03 -13.98 1.27
CA TYR A 34 -15.78 -12.62 0.83
C TYR A 34 -17.14 -11.88 0.87
N GLY A 35 -17.55 -11.46 2.05
CA GLY A 35 -18.64 -10.52 2.18
C GLY A 35 -18.18 -9.21 1.56
N ASN A 36 -18.87 -8.75 0.51
CA ASN A 36 -18.70 -7.44 -0.11
C ASN A 36 -19.14 -6.34 0.87
N ILE A 37 -18.39 -6.15 1.97
CA ILE A 37 -18.87 -5.32 3.07
C ILE A 37 -18.61 -3.84 2.83
N PHE A 38 -17.75 -3.43 1.89
CA PHE A 38 -17.61 -2.02 1.50
C PHE A 38 -17.21 -1.91 0.03
N ASP A 39 -18.20 -1.78 -0.83
CA ASP A 39 -18.02 -1.56 -2.27
C ASP A 39 -17.79 -0.07 -2.61
N PHE A 40 -17.12 0.71 -1.71
CA PHE A 40 -16.79 2.06 -2.10
C PHE A 40 -15.78 2.02 -3.25
N ASN A 41 -16.32 2.15 -4.44
CA ASN A 41 -15.56 2.22 -5.70
C ASN A 41 -16.08 3.41 -6.52
N GLN A 42 -16.01 4.60 -5.94
CA GLN A 42 -16.42 5.84 -6.56
C GLN A 42 -15.27 6.85 -6.53
N PRO A 43 -15.19 7.75 -7.51
CA PRO A 43 -14.27 8.87 -7.43
C PRO A 43 -14.51 9.66 -6.13
N ILE A 44 -13.41 10.06 -5.48
CA ILE A 44 -13.46 10.81 -4.22
C ILE A 44 -12.50 11.98 -4.26
N THR A 45 -12.94 13.12 -3.70
CA THR A 45 -12.09 14.27 -3.45
C THR A 45 -11.67 14.28 -1.99
N LEU A 46 -10.35 14.25 -1.77
CA LEU A 46 -9.78 14.20 -0.43
C LEU A 46 -9.52 15.63 0.10
N PRO A 47 -9.78 15.90 1.40
CA PRO A 47 -9.48 17.18 2.01
C PRO A 47 -7.97 17.39 2.16
N ASN A 48 -7.53 18.65 2.04
CA ASN A 48 -6.10 19.01 2.08
C ASN A 48 -5.41 18.74 3.43
N GLY A 49 -6.17 18.58 4.53
CA GLY A 49 -5.66 18.26 5.87
C GLY A 49 -5.53 16.76 6.17
N LEU A 50 -5.86 15.88 5.22
CA LEU A 50 -5.87 14.44 5.46
C LEU A 50 -4.43 13.90 5.62
N THR A 51 -4.17 13.20 6.72
CA THR A 51 -2.87 12.61 7.05
C THR A 51 -2.86 11.09 6.93
N HIS A 52 -4.00 10.43 7.15
CA HIS A 52 -4.13 8.97 7.12
C HIS A 52 -5.29 8.57 6.21
N LEU A 53 -5.01 7.67 5.27
CA LEU A 53 -6.00 7.14 4.32
C LEU A 53 -5.88 5.63 4.20
N VAL A 54 -6.98 4.94 4.45
CA VAL A 54 -7.13 3.51 4.14
C VAL A 54 -8.28 3.35 3.16
N LEU A 55 -7.98 2.83 1.98
CA LEU A 55 -8.96 2.58 0.92
C LEU A 55 -9.40 1.11 0.93
N GLY A 56 -10.70 0.89 0.73
CA GLY A 56 -11.32 -0.42 0.75
C GLY A 56 -10.88 -1.35 -0.38
N ASN A 57 -11.20 -2.64 -0.27
CA ASN A 57 -10.74 -3.68 -1.18
C ASN A 57 -11.16 -3.47 -2.64
N ASN A 58 -12.29 -2.86 -2.90
CA ASN A 58 -12.81 -2.69 -4.25
C ASN A 58 -12.42 -1.37 -4.91
N PHE A 59 -11.81 -0.44 -4.17
CA PHE A 59 -11.42 0.85 -4.72
C PHE A 59 -10.37 0.71 -5.81
N ASN A 60 -10.70 1.17 -7.03
CA ASN A 60 -9.80 1.13 -8.20
C ASN A 60 -10.00 2.34 -9.13
N HIS A 61 -10.26 3.52 -8.58
CA HIS A 61 -10.32 4.77 -9.36
C HIS A 61 -9.02 5.56 -9.25
N PRO A 62 -8.69 6.35 -10.28
CA PRO A 62 -7.66 7.39 -10.15
C PRO A 62 -7.99 8.31 -8.96
N ILE A 63 -6.98 8.66 -8.18
CA ILE A 63 -7.14 9.49 -6.99
C ILE A 63 -6.00 10.50 -6.89
N THR A 64 -6.33 11.72 -6.49
CA THR A 64 -5.36 12.77 -6.17
C THR A 64 -5.14 12.79 -4.67
N LEU A 65 -3.90 12.63 -4.24
CA LEU A 65 -3.52 12.58 -2.83
C LEU A 65 -3.12 13.99 -2.34
N PRO A 66 -3.55 14.40 -1.13
CA PRO A 66 -3.15 15.68 -0.57
C PRO A 66 -1.69 15.66 -0.08
N ASN A 67 -1.04 16.82 -0.11
CA ASN A 67 0.36 16.97 0.32
C ASN A 67 0.60 16.78 1.83
N SER A 68 -0.45 16.66 2.63
CA SER A 68 -0.40 16.39 4.07
C SER A 68 -0.34 14.89 4.39
N LEU A 69 -0.57 14.01 3.39
CA LEU A 69 -0.74 12.58 3.62
C LEU A 69 0.58 11.92 4.02
N THR A 70 0.58 11.26 5.18
CA THR A 70 1.74 10.56 5.74
C THR A 70 1.58 9.04 5.72
N HIS A 71 0.34 8.53 5.82
CA HIS A 71 0.04 7.11 5.85
C HIS A 71 -1.02 6.77 4.80
N LEU A 72 -0.71 5.81 3.94
CA LEU A 72 -1.58 5.38 2.85
C LEU A 72 -1.62 3.86 2.75
N THR A 73 -2.84 3.31 2.79
CA THR A 73 -3.08 1.89 2.54
C THR A 73 -4.11 1.73 1.44
N PHE A 74 -3.75 1.02 0.40
CA PHE A 74 -4.64 0.59 -0.67
C PHE A 74 -5.16 -0.82 -0.40
N GLY A 75 -6.44 -1.04 -0.70
CA GLY A 75 -7.07 -2.35 -0.64
C GLY A 75 -6.71 -3.25 -1.83
N TYR A 76 -7.32 -4.43 -1.87
CA TYR A 76 -7.01 -5.55 -2.75
C TYR A 76 -6.94 -5.19 -4.24
N SER A 77 -7.93 -4.43 -4.76
CA SER A 77 -8.15 -4.25 -6.20
C SER A 77 -7.42 -3.07 -6.83
N PHE A 78 -6.82 -2.19 -6.02
CA PHE A 78 -6.20 -0.97 -6.56
C PHE A 78 -5.04 -1.30 -7.51
N ASN A 79 -5.14 -0.83 -8.75
CA ASN A 79 -4.12 -1.00 -9.78
C ASN A 79 -4.09 0.19 -10.77
N GLN A 80 -4.24 1.42 -10.27
CA GLN A 80 -4.16 2.64 -11.07
C GLN A 80 -2.78 3.30 -10.93
N PRO A 81 -2.31 4.03 -11.95
CA PRO A 81 -1.18 4.92 -11.80
C PRO A 81 -1.44 5.93 -10.68
N ILE A 82 -0.43 6.22 -9.87
CA ILE A 82 -0.56 7.12 -8.71
C ILE A 82 0.68 7.99 -8.54
N ASN A 83 0.47 9.27 -8.23
CA ASN A 83 1.52 10.18 -7.80
C ASN A 83 1.49 10.29 -6.28
N LEU A 84 2.60 9.97 -5.64
CA LEU A 84 2.74 9.99 -4.18
C LEU A 84 3.24 11.35 -3.69
N PRO A 85 2.67 11.90 -2.61
CA PRO A 85 3.14 13.16 -2.03
C PRO A 85 4.47 12.99 -1.29
N ASN A 86 5.27 14.05 -1.24
CA ASN A 86 6.58 14.06 -0.57
C ASN A 86 6.51 13.98 0.97
N SER A 87 5.33 14.04 1.56
CA SER A 87 5.08 13.85 2.99
C SER A 87 4.91 12.39 3.39
N LEU A 88 4.74 11.48 2.41
CA LEU A 88 4.36 10.10 2.68
C LEU A 88 5.52 9.31 3.33
N THR A 89 5.25 8.73 4.50
CA THR A 89 6.22 7.92 5.26
C THR A 89 5.87 6.44 5.30
N HIS A 90 4.58 6.10 5.23
CA HIS A 90 4.09 4.72 5.27
C HIS A 90 3.17 4.44 4.08
N LEU A 91 3.51 3.39 3.32
CA LEU A 91 2.76 3.00 2.13
C LEU A 91 2.55 1.50 2.09
N THR A 92 1.29 1.10 1.97
CA THR A 92 0.91 -0.30 1.75
C THR A 92 0.06 -0.41 0.49
N PHE A 93 0.49 -1.23 -0.45
CA PHE A 93 -0.30 -1.63 -1.60
C PHE A 93 -0.99 -2.97 -1.36
N GLY A 94 -2.22 -3.07 -1.83
CA GLY A 94 -2.96 -4.32 -1.87
C GLY A 94 -2.46 -5.30 -2.92
N GLU A 95 -3.12 -6.45 -2.99
CA GLU A 95 -2.67 -7.61 -3.75
C GLU A 95 -2.45 -7.35 -5.25
N ARG A 96 -3.33 -6.59 -5.91
CA ARG A 96 -3.33 -6.45 -7.38
C ARG A 96 -2.46 -5.34 -7.93
N PHE A 97 -1.87 -4.50 -7.08
CA PHE A 97 -1.04 -3.41 -7.57
C PHE A 97 0.19 -3.93 -8.31
N ASN A 98 0.31 -3.57 -9.59
CA ASN A 98 1.45 -3.93 -10.44
C ASN A 98 1.73 -2.84 -11.49
N LYS A 99 1.88 -1.59 -11.05
CA LYS A 99 2.25 -0.44 -11.90
C LYS A 99 3.62 0.09 -11.51
N SER A 100 4.32 0.64 -12.48
CA SER A 100 5.54 1.42 -12.19
C SER A 100 5.20 2.60 -11.29
N ILE A 101 6.06 2.88 -10.32
CA ILE A 101 5.84 3.93 -9.33
C ILE A 101 7.14 4.62 -8.94
N ASN A 102 7.06 5.93 -8.74
CA ASN A 102 8.13 6.74 -8.16
C ASN A 102 7.87 6.92 -6.67
N LEU A 103 8.82 6.52 -5.84
CA LEU A 103 8.72 6.61 -4.38
C LEU A 103 9.28 7.93 -3.87
N PRO A 104 8.61 8.60 -2.91
CA PRO A 104 9.14 9.83 -2.32
C PRO A 104 10.31 9.55 -1.37
N ASN A 105 11.23 10.51 -1.24
CA ASN A 105 12.40 10.42 -0.36
C ASN A 105 12.08 10.44 1.15
N SER A 106 10.84 10.69 1.52
CA SER A 106 10.34 10.63 2.90
C SER A 106 9.93 9.23 3.36
N LEU A 107 9.80 8.28 2.40
CA LEU A 107 9.20 6.97 2.67
C LEU A 107 10.13 6.11 3.53
N THR A 108 9.61 5.62 4.67
CA THR A 108 10.33 4.76 5.62
C THR A 108 9.80 3.33 5.66
N HIS A 109 8.50 3.14 5.38
CA HIS A 109 7.84 1.84 5.41
C HIS A 109 7.11 1.59 4.09
N LEU A 110 7.41 0.46 3.45
CA LEU A 110 6.81 0.08 2.17
C LEU A 110 6.43 -1.39 2.15
N THR A 111 5.17 -1.66 1.84
CA THR A 111 4.67 -3.02 1.64
C THR A 111 4.00 -3.13 0.28
N PHE A 112 4.40 -4.11 -0.50
CA PHE A 112 3.75 -4.51 -1.73
C PHE A 112 2.95 -5.78 -1.54
N GLY A 113 1.78 -5.84 -2.18
CA GLY A 113 0.95 -7.03 -2.24
C GLY A 113 1.48 -8.09 -3.19
N ARG A 114 0.72 -9.16 -3.33
CA ARG A 114 1.11 -10.43 -3.97
C ARG A 114 1.65 -10.29 -5.39
N TYR A 115 1.03 -9.46 -6.23
CA TYR A 115 1.29 -9.44 -7.68
C TYR A 115 2.29 -8.37 -8.14
N PHE A 116 2.83 -7.57 -7.24
CA PHE A 116 3.82 -6.55 -7.64
C PHE A 116 5.09 -7.21 -8.15
N ASN A 117 5.46 -6.89 -9.41
CA ASN A 117 6.69 -7.39 -10.04
C ASN A 117 7.23 -6.38 -11.07
N GLN A 118 7.31 -5.09 -10.69
CA GLN A 118 7.88 -4.04 -11.54
C GLN A 118 9.27 -3.64 -11.04
N PRO A 119 10.18 -3.24 -11.94
CA PRO A 119 11.42 -2.60 -11.54
C PRO A 119 11.13 -1.37 -10.67
N ILE A 120 11.93 -1.17 -9.61
CA ILE A 120 11.71 -0.09 -8.65
C ILE A 120 13.04 0.46 -8.14
N ILE A 121 13.06 1.78 -7.91
CA ILE A 121 14.16 2.47 -7.24
C ILE A 121 13.71 2.80 -5.83
N LEU A 122 14.46 2.33 -4.84
CA LEU A 122 14.16 2.54 -3.42
C LEU A 122 14.79 3.83 -2.89
N PRO A 123 14.06 4.61 -2.08
CA PRO A 123 14.64 5.81 -1.46
C PRO A 123 15.60 5.45 -0.32
N ASN A 124 16.59 6.32 -0.09
CA ASN A 124 17.60 6.14 0.96
C ASN A 124 17.04 6.30 2.40
N SER A 125 15.80 6.71 2.57
CA SER A 125 15.09 6.80 3.85
C SER A 125 14.44 5.49 4.29
N LEU A 126 14.34 4.51 3.38
CA LEU A 126 13.55 3.30 3.61
C LEU A 126 14.21 2.40 4.66
N THR A 127 13.47 2.06 5.71
CA THR A 127 13.89 1.19 6.82
C THR A 127 13.19 -0.16 6.84
N HIS A 128 11.94 -0.22 6.37
CA HIS A 128 11.12 -1.43 6.34
C HIS A 128 10.58 -1.68 4.93
N LEU A 129 10.85 -2.86 4.39
CA LEU A 129 10.43 -3.26 3.05
C LEU A 129 9.87 -4.67 3.03
N THR A 130 8.66 -4.81 2.50
CA THR A 130 8.04 -6.11 2.26
C THR A 130 7.63 -6.22 0.80
N PHE A 131 8.12 -7.24 0.14
CA PHE A 131 7.65 -7.66 -1.17
C PHE A 131 6.70 -8.85 -1.06
N GLY A 132 5.69 -8.85 -1.92
CA GLY A 132 4.74 -9.94 -2.02
C GLY A 132 5.28 -11.13 -2.82
N PHE A 133 4.42 -12.10 -3.01
CA PHE A 133 4.71 -13.46 -3.47
C PHE A 133 5.46 -13.55 -4.82
N TRP A 134 5.09 -12.69 -5.83
CA TRP A 134 5.60 -12.77 -7.20
C TRP A 134 6.77 -11.84 -7.52
N PHE A 135 7.24 -11.04 -6.56
CA PHE A 135 8.35 -10.13 -6.83
C PHE A 135 9.64 -10.88 -7.16
N ASN A 136 10.20 -10.64 -8.35
CA ASN A 136 11.45 -11.26 -8.82
C ASN A 136 12.24 -10.31 -9.75
N GLN A 137 12.36 -9.04 -9.38
CA GLN A 137 13.17 -8.07 -10.12
C GLN A 137 14.52 -7.84 -9.42
N SER A 138 15.56 -7.57 -10.21
CA SER A 138 16.83 -7.09 -9.65
C SER A 138 16.62 -5.78 -8.91
N ILE A 139 17.21 -5.65 -7.72
CA ILE A 139 17.01 -4.50 -6.86
C ILE A 139 18.28 -4.12 -6.11
N THR A 140 18.49 -2.82 -5.93
CA THR A 140 19.53 -2.27 -5.06
C THR A 140 18.87 -1.83 -3.75
N LEU A 141 19.36 -2.36 -2.62
CA LEU A 141 18.85 -2.04 -1.29
C LEU A 141 19.55 -0.82 -0.71
N PRO A 142 18.82 0.11 -0.06
CA PRO A 142 19.42 1.26 0.60
C PRO A 142 20.14 0.87 1.90
N ASN A 143 21.19 1.62 2.26
CA ASN A 143 21.95 1.39 3.49
C ASN A 143 21.19 1.72 4.80
N SER A 144 20.01 2.28 4.72
CA SER A 144 19.09 2.54 5.85
C SER A 144 18.22 1.35 6.21
N LEU A 145 18.14 0.32 5.34
CA LEU A 145 17.19 -0.76 5.47
C LEU A 145 17.54 -1.67 6.66
N THR A 146 16.59 -1.86 7.57
CA THR A 146 16.73 -2.69 8.76
C THR A 146 15.86 -3.95 8.72
N HIS A 147 14.71 -3.89 8.05
CA HIS A 147 13.75 -4.98 7.94
C HIS A 147 13.43 -5.26 6.48
N LEU A 148 13.60 -6.50 6.04
CA LEU A 148 13.36 -6.93 4.68
C LEU A 148 12.62 -8.26 4.63
N THR A 149 11.53 -8.30 3.87
CA THR A 149 10.81 -9.52 3.57
C THR A 149 10.68 -9.69 2.07
N PHE A 150 11.11 -10.83 1.55
CA PHE A 150 10.83 -11.28 0.19
C PHE A 150 9.76 -12.37 0.19
N GLY A 151 8.93 -12.35 -0.83
CA GLY A 151 7.99 -13.43 -1.09
C GLY A 151 8.65 -14.62 -1.79
N ARG A 152 7.89 -15.70 -1.93
CA ARG A 152 8.32 -17.05 -2.34
C ARG A 152 9.10 -17.14 -3.66
N TYR A 153 8.84 -16.27 -4.63
CA TYR A 153 9.44 -16.39 -5.97
C TYR A 153 10.66 -15.50 -6.19
N PHE A 154 11.14 -14.80 -5.14
CA PHE A 154 12.35 -14.01 -5.28
C PHE A 154 13.57 -14.90 -5.49
N ASN A 155 14.23 -14.75 -6.65
CA ASN A 155 15.39 -15.55 -7.05
C ASN A 155 16.41 -14.68 -7.82
N GLN A 156 16.72 -13.49 -7.31
CA GLN A 156 17.73 -12.62 -7.91
C GLN A 156 18.96 -12.50 -7.01
N PRO A 157 20.16 -12.38 -7.59
CA PRO A 157 21.35 -12.01 -6.83
C PRO A 157 21.11 -10.70 -6.08
N ILE A 158 21.48 -10.66 -4.79
CA ILE A 158 21.28 -9.48 -3.96
C ILE A 158 22.45 -9.25 -3.03
N THR A 159 22.81 -7.97 -2.83
CA THR A 159 23.74 -7.54 -1.78
C THR A 159 22.94 -6.96 -0.64
N LEU A 160 23.10 -7.54 0.55
CA LEU A 160 22.41 -7.09 1.75
C LEU A 160 23.19 -5.94 2.43
N PRO A 161 22.51 -4.87 2.88
CA PRO A 161 23.17 -3.78 3.59
C PRO A 161 23.56 -4.18 5.01
N ASN A 162 24.65 -3.60 5.55
CA ASN A 162 25.13 -3.89 6.91
C ASN A 162 24.17 -3.43 8.03
N SER A 163 23.19 -2.58 7.70
CA SER A 163 22.15 -2.11 8.62
C SER A 163 21.04 -3.13 8.87
N LEU A 164 20.98 -4.20 8.03
CA LEU A 164 19.87 -5.15 8.06
C LEU A 164 19.91 -5.99 9.35
N THR A 165 18.83 -5.97 10.11
CA THR A 165 18.66 -6.72 11.35
C THR A 165 17.65 -7.84 11.25
N HIS A 166 16.67 -7.70 10.33
CA HIS A 166 15.59 -8.68 10.12
C HIS A 166 15.48 -9.01 8.64
N LEU A 167 15.58 -10.30 8.32
CA LEU A 167 15.45 -10.83 6.96
C LEU A 167 14.53 -12.04 6.96
N THR A 168 13.52 -12.01 6.09
CA THR A 168 12.58 -13.12 5.89
C THR A 168 12.49 -13.46 4.40
N PHE A 169 12.49 -14.75 4.09
CA PHE A 169 12.12 -15.30 2.78
C PHE A 169 10.86 -16.15 2.95
N GLY A 170 9.84 -15.94 2.10
CA GLY A 170 8.56 -16.67 2.12
C GLY A 170 8.55 -17.97 1.31
#